data_fd62dfa1e1527280f3998e7a7d830622
#
_entry.id   fd62dfa1e1527280f3998e7a7d830622
#
_cell.length_a   1.000
_cell.length_b   1.000
_cell.length_c   1.000
_cell.angle_alpha   90.00
_cell.angle_beta   90.00
_cell.angle_gamma   90.00
#
_symmetry.space_group_name_H-M   'P 1'
#
loop_
_entity.id
_entity.type
_entity.pdbx_description
1 polymer ?
#
loop_
_entity_poly.entity_id
_entity_poly.type
_entity_poly.pdbx_seq_one_letter_code
_entity_poly.pdbx_strand_id
1 'polypeptide(L)'
;MKKRVCYHLPGLFEFYELYRVFLPLFREHREYFYDWCEIGSIYGAPSDCIWGGGRTSFGEADAKKVLDLMQEYQISARLTFSNSLLREEHLQDRKCNELCALLEKNNKPQNGVIIHSDLLLDYLQKNYPGLYLVSSTTKVLTNFSDFLQEIDREEFRYVVPDFRLNKKFDQLNQMNTQQKEKVEFLCNECCWFGCKDRKACYETVSRKNLGENCQEHICAAPDSGEGYLFSKAMENPGFISVTDIKDTYLPMGFSNFKIEGRGLGSALILEFLLYYMTRPEYQIHVREKIYLDNMLDLF
;
A
#
# COMPACT_ATOMS: atom_id res chain seq x y z
N MET A 1 -0.43 26.82 -4.55
CA MET A 1 0.18 25.61 -5.17
C MET A 1 -0.94 24.70 -5.62
N LYS A 2 -0.88 24.11 -6.83
CA LYS A 2 -1.82 23.05 -7.20
C LYS A 2 -1.64 21.88 -6.23
N LYS A 3 -2.74 21.39 -5.64
CA LYS A 3 -2.71 20.19 -4.80
C LYS A 3 -2.25 19.01 -5.65
N ARG A 4 -1.29 18.24 -5.14
CA ARG A 4 -0.77 17.04 -5.79
C ARG A 4 -1.33 15.80 -5.12
N VAL A 5 -1.53 14.76 -5.90
CA VAL A 5 -1.88 13.43 -5.43
C VAL A 5 -0.60 12.64 -5.20
N CYS A 6 -0.45 12.09 -4.01
CA CYS A 6 0.61 11.14 -3.66
C CYS A 6 0.05 9.72 -3.74
N TYR A 7 0.51 8.95 -4.72
CA TYR A 7 0.21 7.52 -4.78
C TYR A 7 1.19 6.70 -3.94
N HIS A 8 0.67 5.76 -3.19
CA HIS A 8 1.43 4.78 -2.42
C HIS A 8 1.28 3.42 -3.11
N LEU A 9 2.37 2.96 -3.73
CA LEU A 9 2.37 1.84 -4.67
C LEU A 9 2.77 0.52 -4.00
N PRO A 10 2.19 -0.63 -4.40
CA PRO A 10 2.50 -1.93 -3.83
C PRO A 10 3.76 -2.54 -4.44
N GLY A 11 4.42 -3.44 -3.71
CA GLY A 11 5.41 -4.34 -4.28
C GLY A 11 6.85 -3.87 -4.20
N LEU A 12 7.26 -3.32 -3.05
CA LEU A 12 8.63 -2.86 -2.81
C LEU A 12 9.69 -3.94 -3.10
N PHE A 13 9.42 -5.18 -2.73
CA PHE A 13 10.28 -6.34 -2.96
C PHE A 13 9.75 -7.25 -4.07
N GLU A 14 8.44 -7.24 -4.26
CA GLU A 14 7.72 -8.12 -5.17
C GLU A 14 7.89 -7.69 -6.63
N PHE A 15 7.96 -6.38 -6.89
CA PHE A 15 7.93 -5.82 -8.25
C PHE A 15 9.16 -4.94 -8.55
N TYR A 16 10.32 -5.32 -8.02
CA TYR A 16 11.57 -4.59 -8.24
C TYR A 16 11.85 -4.35 -9.73
N GLU A 17 11.71 -5.38 -10.58
CA GLU A 17 11.97 -5.27 -12.02
C GLU A 17 11.01 -4.32 -12.73
N LEU A 18 9.72 -4.32 -12.34
CA LEU A 18 8.76 -3.35 -12.86
C LEU A 18 9.19 -1.91 -12.51
N TYR A 19 9.53 -1.67 -11.24
CA TYR A 19 9.91 -0.31 -10.81
C TYR A 19 11.24 0.15 -11.38
N ARG A 20 12.20 -0.75 -11.62
CA ARG A 20 13.46 -0.45 -12.29
C ARG A 20 13.26 0.12 -13.70
N VAL A 21 12.16 -0.22 -14.36
CA VAL A 21 11.79 0.30 -15.68
C VAL A 21 10.80 1.47 -15.59
N PHE A 22 9.81 1.38 -14.71
CA PHE A 22 8.75 2.39 -14.60
C PHE A 22 9.27 3.73 -14.04
N LEU A 23 10.15 3.70 -13.03
CA LEU A 23 10.61 4.93 -12.37
C LEU A 23 11.47 5.83 -13.27
N PRO A 24 12.43 5.33 -14.08
CA PRO A 24 13.09 6.13 -15.10
C PRO A 24 12.10 6.79 -16.05
N LEU A 25 11.18 6.00 -16.59
CA LEU A 25 10.16 6.49 -17.53
C LEU A 25 9.29 7.59 -16.89
N PHE A 26 8.85 7.39 -15.64
CA PHE A 26 8.07 8.37 -14.90
C PHE A 26 8.84 9.67 -14.64
N ARG A 27 10.15 9.61 -14.38
CA ARG A 27 11.01 10.78 -14.14
C ARG A 27 11.33 11.53 -15.42
N GLU A 28 11.67 10.81 -16.50
CA GLU A 28 12.22 11.39 -17.73
C GLU A 28 11.14 11.84 -18.71
N HIS A 29 9.95 11.22 -18.66
CA HIS A 29 8.83 11.46 -19.58
C HIS A 29 7.57 11.88 -18.85
N ARG A 30 7.69 12.96 -18.04
CA ARG A 30 6.56 13.50 -17.26
C ARG A 30 5.34 13.90 -18.11
N GLU A 31 5.53 14.17 -19.39
CA GLU A 31 4.47 14.46 -20.35
C GLU A 31 3.50 13.29 -20.54
N TYR A 32 3.91 12.05 -20.30
CA TYR A 32 3.04 10.88 -20.40
C TYR A 32 2.09 10.73 -19.22
N PHE A 33 2.39 11.40 -18.12
CA PHE A 33 1.69 11.23 -16.84
C PHE A 33 0.89 12.49 -16.49
N TYR A 34 -0.09 12.31 -15.61
CA TYR A 34 -0.82 13.46 -15.09
C TYR A 34 0.12 14.39 -14.31
N ASP A 35 0.04 15.70 -14.56
CA ASP A 35 0.89 16.72 -13.93
C ASP A 35 0.66 16.90 -12.43
N TRP A 36 -0.46 16.40 -11.93
CA TRP A 36 -0.88 16.45 -10.53
C TRP A 36 -0.53 15.18 -9.74
N CYS A 37 -0.02 14.11 -10.36
CA CYS A 37 0.33 12.87 -9.67
C CYS A 37 1.82 12.80 -9.31
N GLU A 38 2.10 12.25 -8.12
CA GLU A 38 3.43 11.95 -7.60
C GLU A 38 3.44 10.55 -6.96
N ILE A 39 4.61 9.95 -6.85
CA ILE A 39 4.81 8.71 -6.09
C ILE A 39 5.25 9.10 -4.68
N GLY A 40 4.39 8.89 -3.70
CA GLY A 40 4.68 9.19 -2.30
C GLY A 40 5.52 8.12 -1.63
N SER A 41 5.26 6.87 -1.93
CA SER A 41 6.05 5.73 -1.44
C SER A 41 5.80 4.46 -2.24
N ILE A 42 6.72 3.49 -2.10
CA ILE A 42 6.48 2.11 -2.51
C ILE A 42 6.55 1.24 -1.26
N TYR A 43 5.57 0.32 -1.09
CA TYR A 43 5.46 -0.48 0.11
C TYR A 43 5.48 -1.99 -0.18
N GLY A 44 6.05 -2.76 0.73
CA GLY A 44 6.16 -4.21 0.64
C GLY A 44 6.94 -4.79 1.82
N ALA A 45 7.10 -6.09 1.84
CA ALA A 45 8.01 -6.79 2.73
C ALA A 45 8.37 -8.14 2.12
N PRO A 46 9.57 -8.67 2.38
CA PRO A 46 9.89 -10.04 2.03
C PRO A 46 8.85 -11.02 2.59
N SER A 47 8.54 -12.07 1.82
CA SER A 47 7.45 -13.02 2.15
C SER A 47 7.69 -13.83 3.43
N ASP A 48 8.95 -13.98 3.84
CA ASP A 48 9.40 -14.72 5.01
C ASP A 48 9.54 -13.84 6.29
N CYS A 49 9.09 -12.57 6.26
CA CYS A 49 9.08 -11.71 7.44
C CYS A 49 7.91 -12.06 8.37
N ILE A 50 8.20 -12.51 9.60
CA ILE A 50 7.16 -12.88 10.57
C ILE A 50 6.31 -11.68 11.03
N TRP A 51 6.81 -10.44 10.92
CA TRP A 51 6.00 -9.24 11.18
C TRP A 51 5.05 -8.89 10.05
N GLY A 52 5.14 -9.58 8.90
CA GLY A 52 4.21 -9.45 7.78
C GLY A 52 2.80 -9.92 8.17
N GLY A 53 1.77 -9.29 7.63
CA GLY A 53 0.36 -9.64 7.85
C GLY A 53 -0.51 -9.37 6.62
N GLY A 54 0.08 -8.89 5.54
CA GLY A 54 -0.60 -8.65 4.28
C GLY A 54 -0.57 -9.87 3.35
N ARG A 55 -1.54 -9.94 2.47
CA ARG A 55 -1.64 -10.99 1.44
C ARG A 55 -0.52 -10.84 0.41
N THR A 56 0.48 -11.71 0.46
CA THR A 56 1.56 -11.81 -0.52
C THR A 56 2.06 -13.24 -0.58
N SER A 57 2.56 -13.68 -1.72
CA SER A 57 3.10 -15.03 -1.93
C SER A 57 4.53 -15.03 -2.46
N PHE A 58 5.11 -13.87 -2.71
CA PHE A 58 6.47 -13.71 -3.25
C PHE A 58 7.05 -12.36 -2.81
N GLY A 59 8.32 -12.10 -3.09
CA GLY A 59 9.02 -10.87 -2.70
C GLY A 59 10.41 -11.19 -2.18
N GLU A 60 11.35 -11.47 -3.11
CA GLU A 60 12.71 -11.93 -2.79
C GLU A 60 13.79 -10.96 -3.27
N ALA A 61 13.42 -9.77 -3.73
CA ALA A 61 14.42 -8.80 -4.19
C ALA A 61 15.38 -8.42 -3.06
N ASP A 62 16.65 -8.27 -3.40
CA ASP A 62 17.69 -7.85 -2.46
C ASP A 62 17.37 -6.48 -1.86
N ALA A 63 17.29 -6.42 -0.53
CA ALA A 63 16.88 -5.23 0.20
C ALA A 63 17.75 -4.00 -0.08
N LYS A 64 19.05 -4.22 -0.30
CA LYS A 64 19.97 -3.12 -0.61
C LYS A 64 19.69 -2.56 -2.00
N LYS A 65 19.54 -3.42 -3.02
CA LYS A 65 19.20 -2.99 -4.39
C LYS A 65 17.86 -2.24 -4.42
N VAL A 66 16.87 -2.73 -3.67
CA VAL A 66 15.56 -2.07 -3.53
C VAL A 66 15.71 -0.68 -2.95
N LEU A 67 16.47 -0.52 -1.87
CA LEU A 67 16.68 0.78 -1.25
C LEU A 67 17.54 1.72 -2.08
N ASP A 68 18.56 1.22 -2.76
CA ASP A 68 19.37 2.00 -3.68
C ASP A 68 18.48 2.61 -4.79
N LEU A 69 17.54 1.82 -5.34
CA LEU A 69 16.56 2.29 -6.31
C LEU A 69 15.63 3.36 -5.70
N MET A 70 15.09 3.13 -4.51
CA MET A 70 14.23 4.11 -3.83
C MET A 70 14.97 5.42 -3.56
N GLN A 71 16.22 5.35 -3.16
CA GLN A 71 17.06 6.52 -2.90
C GLN A 71 17.39 7.28 -4.19
N GLU A 72 17.71 6.59 -5.29
CA GLU A 72 17.95 7.19 -6.60
C GLU A 72 16.77 8.04 -7.07
N TYR A 73 15.54 7.53 -6.90
CA TYR A 73 14.31 8.21 -7.32
C TYR A 73 13.69 9.09 -6.23
N GLN A 74 14.31 9.20 -5.06
CA GLN A 74 13.84 9.98 -3.92
C GLN A 74 12.41 9.58 -3.49
N ILE A 75 12.12 8.27 -3.48
CA ILE A 75 10.84 7.69 -3.11
C ILE A 75 10.97 7.00 -1.75
N SER A 76 10.02 7.25 -0.86
CA SER A 76 9.96 6.60 0.45
C SER A 76 9.68 5.10 0.32
N ALA A 77 10.51 4.27 0.96
CA ALA A 77 10.25 2.84 1.14
C ALA A 77 9.41 2.62 2.40
N ARG A 78 8.43 1.71 2.34
CA ARG A 78 7.63 1.33 3.51
C ARG A 78 7.61 -0.19 3.70
N LEU A 79 8.03 -0.67 4.86
CA LEU A 79 7.83 -2.08 5.23
C LEU A 79 6.37 -2.33 5.62
N THR A 80 5.82 -3.47 5.20
CA THR A 80 4.47 -3.91 5.61
C THR A 80 4.56 -4.92 6.73
N PHE A 81 4.68 -4.44 7.96
CA PHE A 81 4.78 -5.23 9.18
C PHE A 81 3.44 -5.24 9.93
N SER A 82 2.40 -5.69 9.23
CA SER A 82 1.01 -5.61 9.66
C SER A 82 0.47 -6.91 10.27
N ASN A 83 1.33 -7.77 10.82
CA ASN A 83 0.91 -8.94 11.58
C ASN A 83 0.12 -8.51 12.83
N SER A 84 -1.09 -9.04 12.98
CA SER A 84 -2.01 -8.67 14.06
C SER A 84 -1.82 -9.50 15.33
N LEU A 85 -0.98 -10.53 15.31
CA LEU A 85 -0.85 -11.55 16.37
C LEU A 85 0.54 -11.59 16.99
N LEU A 86 1.32 -10.50 16.86
CA LEU A 86 2.65 -10.41 17.41
C LEU A 86 2.62 -10.46 18.95
N ARG A 87 3.62 -11.13 19.53
CA ARG A 87 3.93 -11.19 20.95
C ARG A 87 5.37 -10.71 21.16
N GLU A 88 5.77 -10.50 22.44
CA GLU A 88 7.09 -9.98 22.79
C GLU A 88 8.25 -10.81 22.21
N GLU A 89 8.12 -12.15 22.21
CA GLU A 89 9.13 -13.05 21.63
C GLU A 89 9.39 -12.79 20.15
N HIS A 90 8.36 -12.37 19.40
CA HIS A 90 8.46 -12.09 17.96
C HIS A 90 9.22 -10.79 17.65
N LEU A 91 9.32 -9.87 18.62
CA LEU A 91 10.03 -8.59 18.44
C LEU A 91 11.55 -8.79 18.27
N GLN A 92 12.06 -9.94 18.66
CA GLN A 92 13.49 -10.27 18.52
C GLN A 92 13.84 -10.87 17.14
N ASP A 93 12.89 -10.94 16.21
CA ASP A 93 13.16 -11.46 14.88
C ASP A 93 14.29 -10.68 14.20
N ARG A 94 15.35 -11.39 13.86
CA ARG A 94 16.59 -10.80 13.36
C ARG A 94 16.36 -10.12 12.00
N LYS A 95 15.67 -10.77 11.08
CA LYS A 95 15.45 -10.28 9.71
C LYS A 95 14.62 -9.02 9.70
N CYS A 96 13.52 -8.99 10.44
CA CYS A 96 12.66 -7.83 10.54
C CYS A 96 13.39 -6.63 11.15
N ASN A 97 14.21 -6.85 12.17
CA ASN A 97 15.04 -5.81 12.78
C ASN A 97 16.14 -5.30 11.84
N GLU A 98 16.84 -6.18 11.12
CA GLU A 98 17.84 -5.80 10.12
C GLU A 98 17.23 -4.92 9.02
N LEU A 99 16.01 -5.23 8.55
CA LEU A 99 15.29 -4.41 7.57
C LEU A 99 14.94 -3.02 8.13
N CYS A 100 14.43 -2.93 9.37
CA CYS A 100 14.16 -1.64 10.01
C CYS A 100 15.43 -0.80 10.13
N ALA A 101 16.52 -1.38 10.61
CA ALA A 101 17.82 -0.69 10.74
C ALA A 101 18.34 -0.22 9.38
N LEU A 102 18.19 -1.03 8.34
CA LEU A 102 18.59 -0.69 6.98
C LEU A 102 17.78 0.49 6.42
N LEU A 103 16.43 0.50 6.60
CA LEU A 103 15.57 1.59 6.18
C LEU A 103 15.85 2.88 6.96
N GLU A 104 16.08 2.78 8.27
CA GLU A 104 16.40 3.94 9.10
C GLU A 104 17.75 4.56 8.73
N LYS A 105 18.76 3.74 8.46
CA LYS A 105 20.07 4.21 8.00
C LYS A 105 20.01 4.94 6.66
N ASN A 106 19.14 4.51 5.76
CA ASN A 106 18.95 5.07 4.41
C ASN A 106 17.70 5.98 4.36
N ASN A 107 17.57 6.89 5.32
CA ASN A 107 16.33 7.64 5.60
C ASN A 107 16.23 9.00 4.87
N LYS A 108 16.66 9.05 3.62
CA LYS A 108 16.49 10.22 2.74
C LYS A 108 16.08 9.76 1.33
N PRO A 109 14.78 9.88 1.00
CA PRO A 109 13.67 10.44 1.81
C PRO A 109 13.33 9.58 3.04
N GLN A 110 12.59 10.15 4.00
CA GLN A 110 12.21 9.41 5.20
C GLN A 110 11.41 8.16 4.84
N ASN A 111 11.84 7.03 5.35
CA ASN A 111 11.18 5.73 5.17
C ASN A 111 10.19 5.43 6.30
N GLY A 112 9.32 4.44 6.11
CA GLY A 112 8.28 4.14 7.09
C GLY A 112 7.94 2.66 7.21
N VAL A 113 7.05 2.38 8.17
CA VAL A 113 6.53 1.05 8.43
C VAL A 113 5.01 1.10 8.56
N ILE A 114 4.33 0.20 7.85
CA ILE A 114 2.89 0.00 7.95
C ILE A 114 2.64 -1.08 9.00
N ILE A 115 1.94 -0.75 10.08
CA ILE A 115 1.77 -1.63 11.24
C ILE A 115 0.31 -1.85 11.61
N HIS A 116 0.05 -2.97 12.30
CA HIS A 116 -1.24 -3.29 12.91
C HIS A 116 -1.13 -3.26 14.44
N SER A 117 -0.10 -3.89 14.99
CA SER A 117 0.07 -4.15 16.42
C SER A 117 0.58 -2.92 17.18
N ASP A 118 -0.05 -2.54 18.28
CA ASP A 118 0.45 -1.49 19.15
C ASP A 118 1.72 -1.93 19.90
N LEU A 119 1.89 -3.22 20.16
CA LEU A 119 3.14 -3.77 20.68
C LEU A 119 4.33 -3.47 19.73
N LEU A 120 4.10 -3.64 18.42
CA LEU A 120 5.13 -3.32 17.42
C LEU A 120 5.32 -1.81 17.27
N LEU A 121 4.26 -1.01 17.43
CA LEU A 121 4.34 0.46 17.45
C LEU A 121 5.33 0.93 18.51
N ASP A 122 5.11 0.54 19.77
CA ASP A 122 5.95 0.94 20.90
C ASP A 122 7.40 0.49 20.70
N TYR A 123 7.59 -0.72 20.17
CA TYR A 123 8.91 -1.25 19.88
C TYR A 123 9.65 -0.42 18.81
N LEU A 124 8.97 -0.09 17.70
CA LEU A 124 9.56 0.69 16.59
C LEU A 124 9.87 2.13 17.01
N GLN A 125 8.98 2.79 17.74
CA GLN A 125 9.24 4.14 18.24
C GLN A 125 10.48 4.21 19.15
N LYS A 126 10.68 3.17 19.95
CA LYS A 126 11.84 3.10 20.86
C LYS A 126 13.15 2.77 20.14
N ASN A 127 13.13 1.83 19.18
CA ASN A 127 14.35 1.27 18.59
C ASN A 127 14.69 1.86 17.21
N TYR A 128 13.69 2.39 16.48
CA TYR A 128 13.83 2.95 15.12
C TYR A 128 13.04 4.27 14.97
N PRO A 129 13.33 5.30 15.82
CA PRO A 129 12.57 6.55 15.85
C PRO A 129 12.65 7.38 14.57
N GLY A 130 13.62 7.09 13.70
CA GLY A 130 13.75 7.75 12.40
C GLY A 130 12.68 7.31 11.39
N LEU A 131 12.03 6.16 11.59
CA LEU A 131 10.99 5.66 10.69
C LEU A 131 9.64 6.26 11.05
N TYR A 132 8.87 6.71 10.05
CA TYR A 132 7.47 7.08 10.31
C TYR A 132 6.55 5.86 10.27
N LEU A 133 5.42 5.95 10.97
CA LEU A 133 4.47 4.85 11.10
C LEU A 133 3.17 5.13 10.34
N VAL A 134 2.60 4.07 9.77
CA VAL A 134 1.32 4.09 9.05
C VAL A 134 0.40 3.04 9.66
N SER A 135 -0.81 3.43 10.04
CA SER A 135 -1.81 2.48 10.51
C SER A 135 -2.39 1.67 9.35
N SER A 136 -2.35 0.35 9.49
CA SER A 136 -2.68 -0.59 8.42
C SER A 136 -4.19 -0.76 8.21
N THR A 137 -4.61 -0.92 6.94
CA THR A 137 -5.97 -1.36 6.60
C THR A 137 -6.34 -2.73 7.18
N THR A 138 -5.37 -3.54 7.61
CA THR A 138 -5.63 -4.84 8.26
C THR A 138 -6.34 -4.69 9.61
N LYS A 139 -6.34 -3.49 10.21
CA LYS A 139 -7.15 -3.18 11.41
C LYS A 139 -8.66 -3.23 11.12
N VAL A 140 -9.06 -3.14 9.85
CA VAL A 140 -10.46 -3.25 9.38
C VAL A 140 -11.37 -2.26 10.12
N LEU A 141 -10.97 -0.98 10.15
CA LEU A 141 -11.71 0.10 10.80
C LEU A 141 -12.93 0.48 9.95
N THR A 142 -14.05 -0.21 10.15
CA THR A 142 -15.30 -0.03 9.37
C THR A 142 -16.23 1.00 9.98
N ASN A 143 -16.03 1.34 11.24
CA ASN A 143 -16.77 2.38 11.93
C ASN A 143 -16.02 3.71 11.80
N PHE A 144 -16.74 4.78 11.44
CA PHE A 144 -16.12 6.07 11.21
C PHE A 144 -15.56 6.71 12.50
N SER A 145 -16.20 6.46 13.66
CA SER A 145 -15.70 6.97 14.94
C SER A 145 -14.38 6.29 15.34
N ASP A 146 -14.25 4.99 15.12
CA ASP A 146 -13.01 4.24 15.41
C ASP A 146 -11.89 4.69 14.46
N PHE A 147 -12.24 4.95 13.20
CA PHE A 147 -11.31 5.51 12.22
C PHE A 147 -10.84 6.92 12.63
N LEU A 148 -11.71 7.80 13.11
CA LEU A 148 -11.33 9.12 13.61
C LEU A 148 -10.41 9.03 14.83
N GLN A 149 -10.69 8.14 15.78
CA GLN A 149 -9.81 7.90 16.92
C GLN A 149 -8.41 7.47 16.48
N GLU A 150 -8.31 6.62 15.46
CA GLU A 150 -7.02 6.20 14.92
C GLU A 150 -6.30 7.35 14.18
N ILE A 151 -7.02 8.21 13.45
CA ILE A 151 -6.48 9.41 12.78
C ILE A 151 -5.91 10.40 13.80
N ASP A 152 -6.55 10.56 14.95
CA ASP A 152 -6.14 11.53 15.97
C ASP A 152 -4.90 11.07 16.75
N ARG A 153 -4.47 9.82 16.61
CA ARG A 153 -3.21 9.33 17.18
C ARG A 153 -2.02 10.03 16.53
N GLU A 154 -1.18 10.67 17.32
CA GLU A 154 -0.02 11.44 16.86
C GLU A 154 1.09 10.57 16.27
N GLU A 155 1.16 9.29 16.68
CA GLU A 155 2.19 8.33 16.26
C GLU A 155 2.11 7.99 14.76
N PHE A 156 0.94 8.16 14.14
CA PHE A 156 0.76 7.81 12.74
C PHE A 156 0.88 9.04 11.82
N ARG A 157 1.74 8.93 10.82
CA ARG A 157 1.78 9.88 9.70
C ARG A 157 0.57 9.70 8.78
N TYR A 158 0.18 8.45 8.52
CA TYR A 158 -0.97 8.10 7.69
C TYR A 158 -1.79 6.99 8.35
N VAL A 159 -3.08 6.99 8.07
CA VAL A 159 -4.02 5.96 8.50
C VAL A 159 -4.80 5.48 7.28
N VAL A 160 -4.80 4.17 7.05
CA VAL A 160 -5.53 3.55 5.94
C VAL A 160 -6.89 3.06 6.44
N PRO A 161 -8.00 3.73 6.09
CA PRO A 161 -9.34 3.27 6.46
C PRO A 161 -9.68 1.94 5.79
N ASP A 162 -10.72 1.28 6.30
CA ASP A 162 -11.35 0.23 5.51
C ASP A 162 -12.03 0.85 4.26
N PHE A 163 -11.87 0.20 3.11
CA PHE A 163 -12.36 0.70 1.81
C PHE A 163 -13.86 0.98 1.78
N ARG A 164 -14.66 0.39 2.69
CA ARG A 164 -16.10 0.66 2.84
C ARG A 164 -16.39 2.07 3.35
N LEU A 165 -15.40 2.77 3.90
CA LEU A 165 -15.50 4.17 4.29
C LEU A 165 -15.20 5.14 3.15
N ASN A 166 -14.64 4.67 2.04
CA ASN A 166 -14.16 5.52 0.95
C ASN A 166 -15.22 6.53 0.45
N LYS A 167 -16.48 6.13 0.31
CA LYS A 167 -17.55 6.98 -0.22
C LYS A 167 -18.45 7.60 0.87
N LYS A 168 -18.02 7.63 2.13
CA LYS A 168 -18.76 8.27 3.24
C LYS A 168 -18.57 9.80 3.25
N PHE A 169 -18.89 10.45 2.15
CA PHE A 169 -18.57 11.85 1.90
C PHE A 169 -19.10 12.82 2.96
N ASP A 170 -20.31 12.60 3.49
CA ASP A 170 -20.89 13.45 4.55
C ASP A 170 -20.02 13.44 5.81
N GLN A 171 -19.47 12.28 6.16
CA GLN A 171 -18.56 12.12 7.31
C GLN A 171 -17.16 12.64 6.99
N LEU A 172 -16.64 12.32 5.80
CA LEU A 172 -15.32 12.77 5.34
C LEU A 172 -15.23 14.30 5.24
N ASN A 173 -16.30 14.98 4.86
CA ASN A 173 -16.35 16.44 4.80
C ASN A 173 -16.19 17.10 6.18
N GLN A 174 -16.61 16.43 7.26
CA GLN A 174 -16.54 16.97 8.62
C GLN A 174 -15.12 16.93 9.21
N MET A 175 -14.19 16.19 8.59
CA MET A 175 -12.80 16.10 9.02
C MET A 175 -12.09 17.44 8.83
N ASN A 176 -11.25 17.80 9.79
CA ASN A 176 -10.38 18.99 9.68
C ASN A 176 -9.21 18.74 8.70
N THR A 177 -8.45 19.80 8.38
CA THR A 177 -7.36 19.72 7.41
C THR A 177 -6.25 18.74 7.84
N GLN A 178 -5.86 18.75 9.12
CA GLN A 178 -4.81 17.84 9.62
C GLN A 178 -5.24 16.37 9.54
N GLN A 179 -6.50 16.07 9.89
CA GLN A 179 -7.06 14.73 9.74
C GLN A 179 -7.06 14.29 8.28
N LYS A 180 -7.50 15.16 7.34
CA LYS A 180 -7.54 14.85 5.90
C LYS A 180 -6.15 14.56 5.31
N GLU A 181 -5.12 15.24 5.78
CA GLU A 181 -3.73 15.01 5.35
C GLU A 181 -3.19 13.64 5.76
N LYS A 182 -3.72 13.06 6.86
CA LYS A 182 -3.33 11.74 7.35
C LYS A 182 -4.09 10.58 6.69
N VAL A 183 -5.21 10.83 6.00
CA VAL A 183 -5.98 9.74 5.35
C VAL A 183 -5.25 9.23 4.11
N GLU A 184 -5.02 7.93 4.05
CA GLU A 184 -4.49 7.23 2.88
C GLU A 184 -5.54 6.23 2.37
N PHE A 185 -6.32 6.61 1.36
CA PHE A 185 -7.41 5.80 0.83
C PHE A 185 -6.93 4.62 0.00
N LEU A 186 -7.46 3.43 0.26
CA LEU A 186 -7.26 2.25 -0.56
C LEU A 186 -8.19 2.28 -1.78
N CYS A 187 -7.63 2.50 -2.99
CA CYS A 187 -8.43 2.85 -4.17
C CYS A 187 -9.10 1.67 -4.85
N ASN A 188 -8.43 0.53 -4.95
CA ASN A 188 -8.76 -0.58 -5.84
C ASN A 188 -8.93 -1.92 -5.11
N GLU A 189 -9.43 -1.90 -3.88
CA GLU A 189 -9.72 -3.13 -3.13
C GLU A 189 -10.75 -4.00 -3.88
N CYS A 190 -10.43 -5.27 -4.05
CA CYS A 190 -11.29 -6.25 -4.70
C CYS A 190 -12.06 -7.13 -3.70
N CYS A 191 -11.78 -7.01 -2.41
CA CYS A 191 -12.50 -7.76 -1.39
C CYS A 191 -14.00 -7.44 -1.46
N TRP A 192 -14.84 -8.48 -1.36
CA TRP A 192 -16.28 -8.31 -1.40
C TRP A 192 -16.75 -7.25 -0.39
N PHE A 193 -17.53 -6.27 -0.88
CA PHE A 193 -17.98 -5.11 -0.07
C PHE A 193 -18.80 -5.55 1.14
N GLY A 194 -19.58 -6.64 1.02
CA GLY A 194 -20.38 -7.23 2.09
C GLY A 194 -19.61 -8.15 3.05
N CYS A 195 -18.30 -8.33 2.86
CA CYS A 195 -17.51 -9.27 3.68
C CYS A 195 -17.47 -8.87 5.15
N LYS A 196 -17.89 -9.79 6.04
CA LYS A 196 -17.79 -9.62 7.50
C LYS A 196 -16.54 -10.25 8.11
N ASP A 197 -15.84 -11.09 7.34
CA ASP A 197 -14.75 -11.94 7.81
C ASP A 197 -13.35 -11.42 7.43
N ARG A 198 -13.27 -10.18 6.94
CA ARG A 198 -12.00 -9.59 6.48
C ARG A 198 -10.93 -9.61 7.56
N LYS A 199 -11.31 -9.36 8.82
CA LYS A 199 -10.38 -9.40 9.96
C LYS A 199 -9.85 -10.81 10.17
N ALA A 200 -10.71 -11.83 10.18
CA ALA A 200 -10.32 -13.24 10.31
C ALA A 200 -9.42 -13.70 9.15
N CYS A 201 -9.66 -13.19 7.93
CA CYS A 201 -8.78 -13.44 6.80
C CYS A 201 -7.35 -12.93 7.07
N TYR A 202 -7.17 -11.71 7.58
CA TYR A 202 -5.85 -11.17 7.95
C TYR A 202 -5.21 -11.88 9.15
N GLU A 203 -6.01 -12.32 10.12
CA GLU A 203 -5.53 -13.14 11.24
C GLU A 203 -4.96 -14.48 10.76
N THR A 204 -5.62 -15.13 9.79
CA THR A 204 -5.10 -16.36 9.18
C THR A 204 -3.76 -16.13 8.49
N VAL A 205 -3.61 -15.03 7.74
CA VAL A 205 -2.32 -14.66 7.14
C VAL A 205 -1.26 -14.41 8.23
N SER A 206 -1.64 -13.73 9.31
CA SER A 206 -0.74 -13.46 10.43
C SER A 206 -0.24 -14.74 11.09
N ARG A 207 -1.13 -15.73 11.32
CA ARG A 207 -0.77 -17.06 11.86
C ARG A 207 0.21 -17.80 10.95
N LYS A 208 -0.05 -17.81 9.64
CA LYS A 208 0.84 -18.44 8.66
C LYS A 208 2.25 -17.82 8.69
N ASN A 209 2.33 -16.51 8.76
CA ASN A 209 3.62 -15.80 8.83
C ASN A 209 4.38 -16.08 10.14
N LEU A 210 3.67 -16.44 11.21
CA LEU A 210 4.27 -16.92 12.46
C LEU A 210 4.64 -18.41 12.42
N GLY A 211 4.43 -19.11 11.29
CA GLY A 211 4.69 -20.54 11.16
C GLY A 211 3.67 -21.45 11.85
N GLU A 212 2.52 -20.90 12.25
CA GLU A 212 1.46 -21.68 12.88
C GLU A 212 0.73 -22.54 11.83
N ASN A 213 0.49 -23.81 12.17
CA ASN A 213 -0.37 -24.67 11.37
C ASN A 213 -1.84 -24.28 11.61
N CYS A 214 -2.45 -23.58 10.66
CA CYS A 214 -3.84 -23.14 10.76
C CYS A 214 -4.61 -23.50 9.50
N GLN A 215 -5.92 -23.67 9.66
CA GLN A 215 -6.82 -23.88 8.53
C GLN A 215 -6.82 -22.67 7.60
N GLU A 216 -6.90 -22.91 6.29
CA GLU A 216 -7.11 -21.88 5.30
C GLU A 216 -8.42 -21.12 5.58
N HIS A 217 -8.37 -19.80 5.49
CA HIS A 217 -9.58 -19.01 5.53
C HIS A 217 -10.35 -19.18 4.22
N ILE A 218 -11.58 -19.66 4.30
CA ILE A 218 -12.45 -19.81 3.13
C ILE A 218 -13.15 -18.45 2.90
N CYS A 219 -12.87 -17.83 1.75
CA CYS A 219 -13.50 -16.58 1.39
C CYS A 219 -15.01 -16.75 1.17
N ALA A 220 -15.82 -15.95 1.87
CA ALA A 220 -17.27 -15.98 1.77
C ALA A 220 -17.84 -15.17 0.59
N ALA A 221 -16.99 -14.58 -0.26
CA ALA A 221 -17.43 -13.84 -1.42
C ALA A 221 -18.14 -14.76 -2.42
N PRO A 222 -19.28 -14.32 -3.01
CA PRO A 222 -20.03 -15.14 -3.98
C PRO A 222 -19.21 -15.61 -5.18
N ASP A 223 -18.16 -14.84 -5.51
CA ASP A 223 -17.28 -15.03 -6.66
C ASP A 223 -15.85 -15.42 -6.27
N SER A 224 -15.66 -15.99 -5.07
CA SER A 224 -14.34 -16.30 -4.51
C SER A 224 -13.48 -17.24 -5.37
N GLY A 225 -14.08 -18.02 -6.26
CA GLY A 225 -13.39 -18.94 -7.18
C GLY A 225 -12.87 -18.30 -8.47
N GLU A 226 -13.22 -17.04 -8.76
CA GLU A 226 -12.87 -16.39 -10.03
C GLU A 226 -11.52 -15.67 -10.03
N GLY A 227 -10.89 -15.56 -8.84
CA GLY A 227 -9.66 -14.82 -8.67
C GLY A 227 -9.81 -13.30 -8.78
N TYR A 228 -8.69 -12.60 -8.88
CA TYR A 228 -8.68 -11.14 -9.03
C TYR A 228 -8.82 -10.76 -10.52
N LEU A 229 -9.81 -9.93 -10.82
CA LEU A 229 -9.98 -9.32 -12.14
C LEU A 229 -9.90 -7.79 -12.01
N PHE A 230 -9.23 -7.13 -12.95
CA PHE A 230 -9.12 -5.67 -12.99
C PHE A 230 -10.50 -5.00 -13.01
N SER A 231 -11.42 -5.51 -13.81
CA SER A 231 -12.80 -5.03 -13.90
C SER A 231 -13.56 -5.14 -12.58
N LYS A 232 -13.37 -6.21 -11.83
CA LYS A 232 -14.01 -6.38 -10.51
C LYS A 232 -13.64 -5.31 -9.50
N ALA A 233 -12.38 -4.88 -9.49
CA ALA A 233 -11.98 -3.77 -8.63
C ALA A 233 -12.76 -2.50 -8.97
N MET A 234 -12.96 -2.22 -10.26
CA MET A 234 -13.70 -1.05 -10.73
C MET A 234 -15.21 -1.10 -10.42
N GLU A 235 -15.79 -2.28 -10.32
CA GLU A 235 -17.20 -2.51 -9.95
C GLU A 235 -17.45 -2.44 -8.43
N ASN A 236 -16.39 -2.47 -7.62
CA ASN A 236 -16.51 -2.43 -6.17
C ASN A 236 -17.10 -1.08 -5.71
N PRO A 237 -18.13 -1.05 -4.86
CA PRO A 237 -18.72 0.20 -4.37
C PRO A 237 -17.70 1.12 -3.65
N GLY A 238 -16.63 0.56 -3.11
CA GLY A 238 -15.52 1.32 -2.49
C GLY A 238 -14.44 1.80 -3.45
N PHE A 239 -14.53 1.45 -4.74
CA PHE A 239 -13.53 1.85 -5.74
C PHE A 239 -13.47 3.38 -5.88
N ILE A 240 -12.24 3.90 -5.94
CA ILE A 240 -11.98 5.33 -6.17
C ILE A 240 -11.37 5.48 -7.57
N SER A 241 -12.11 6.06 -8.49
CA SER A 241 -11.64 6.32 -9.86
C SER A 241 -10.69 7.53 -9.93
N VAL A 242 -9.97 7.66 -11.04
CA VAL A 242 -9.17 8.86 -11.35
C VAL A 242 -10.03 10.12 -11.35
N THR A 243 -11.24 10.03 -11.89
CA THR A 243 -12.23 11.13 -11.90
C THR A 243 -12.66 11.48 -10.48
N ASP A 244 -12.97 10.48 -9.64
CA ASP A 244 -13.30 10.74 -8.23
C ASP A 244 -12.15 11.48 -7.52
N ILE A 245 -10.91 11.02 -7.73
CA ILE A 245 -9.73 11.65 -7.11
C ILE A 245 -9.65 13.13 -7.51
N LYS A 246 -9.72 13.42 -8.81
CA LYS A 246 -9.56 14.76 -9.34
C LYS A 246 -10.71 15.69 -8.97
N ASP A 247 -11.95 15.22 -9.11
CA ASP A 247 -13.14 16.07 -9.07
C ASP A 247 -13.84 16.07 -7.71
N THR A 248 -13.51 15.13 -6.82
CA THR A 248 -14.12 15.02 -5.49
C THR A 248 -13.08 15.08 -4.38
N TYR A 249 -12.14 14.14 -4.30
CA TYR A 249 -11.24 14.03 -3.14
C TYR A 249 -10.25 15.19 -3.04
N LEU A 250 -9.61 15.60 -4.15
CA LEU A 250 -8.69 16.74 -4.14
C LEU A 250 -9.37 18.05 -3.73
N PRO A 251 -10.57 18.41 -4.26
CA PRO A 251 -11.33 19.57 -3.79
C PRO A 251 -11.69 19.49 -2.30
N MET A 252 -12.01 18.29 -1.79
CA MET A 252 -12.27 18.06 -0.37
C MET A 252 -11.04 18.20 0.52
N GLY A 253 -9.83 18.15 -0.03
CA GLY A 253 -8.58 18.31 0.70
C GLY A 253 -7.78 17.04 0.92
N PHE A 254 -8.20 15.90 0.39
CA PHE A 254 -7.47 14.63 0.46
C PHE A 254 -6.44 14.53 -0.65
N SER A 255 -5.27 13.91 -0.36
CA SER A 255 -4.17 13.85 -1.31
C SER A 255 -3.41 12.51 -1.32
N ASN A 256 -3.68 11.59 -0.40
CA ASN A 256 -2.94 10.33 -0.32
C ASN A 256 -3.82 9.15 -0.72
N PHE A 257 -3.36 8.38 -1.70
CA PHE A 257 -4.09 7.28 -2.31
C PHE A 257 -3.21 6.05 -2.45
N LYS A 258 -3.68 4.93 -1.92
CA LYS A 258 -2.98 3.66 -1.92
C LYS A 258 -3.53 2.74 -3.00
N ILE A 259 -2.64 2.21 -3.82
CA ILE A 259 -2.96 1.15 -4.77
C ILE A 259 -2.62 -0.18 -4.10
N GLU A 260 -3.55 -1.11 -4.05
CA GLU A 260 -3.29 -2.46 -3.56
C GLU A 260 -2.80 -3.37 -4.68
N GLY A 261 -2.20 -4.52 -4.31
CA GLY A 261 -1.92 -5.56 -5.28
C GLY A 261 -0.62 -6.32 -5.11
N ARG A 262 -0.02 -6.35 -3.93
CA ARG A 262 1.23 -7.08 -3.68
C ARG A 262 1.21 -8.54 -4.14
N GLY A 263 0.06 -9.20 -4.13
CA GLY A 263 -0.12 -10.58 -4.56
C GLY A 263 -0.66 -10.74 -5.99
N LEU A 264 -0.78 -9.66 -6.78
CA LEU A 264 -1.48 -9.70 -8.07
C LEU A 264 -0.58 -9.91 -9.30
N GLY A 265 0.75 -9.78 -9.11
CA GLY A 265 1.71 -9.81 -10.22
C GLY A 265 1.92 -8.45 -10.89
N SER A 266 3.09 -8.30 -11.51
CA SER A 266 3.54 -7.05 -12.13
C SER A 266 2.65 -6.58 -13.28
N ALA A 267 2.04 -7.50 -14.02
CA ALA A 267 1.12 -7.20 -15.12
C ALA A 267 -0.10 -6.40 -14.65
N LEU A 268 -0.82 -6.88 -13.63
CA LEU A 268 -1.99 -6.18 -13.08
C LEU A 268 -1.59 -4.87 -12.41
N ILE A 269 -0.44 -4.83 -11.75
CA ILE A 269 0.04 -3.59 -11.16
C ILE A 269 0.37 -2.56 -12.24
N LEU A 270 0.99 -2.94 -13.33
CA LEU A 270 1.21 -2.02 -14.45
C LEU A 270 -0.12 -1.45 -14.98
N GLU A 271 -1.17 -2.26 -15.14
CA GLU A 271 -2.48 -1.76 -15.58
C GLU A 271 -3.05 -0.72 -14.59
N PHE A 272 -2.87 -0.89 -13.27
CA PHE A 272 -3.26 0.12 -12.30
C PHE A 272 -2.38 1.38 -12.37
N LEU A 273 -1.07 1.25 -12.60
CA LEU A 273 -0.19 2.41 -12.80
C LEU A 273 -0.60 3.20 -14.05
N LEU A 274 -0.93 2.49 -15.14
CA LEU A 274 -1.45 3.11 -16.36
C LEU A 274 -2.79 3.82 -16.10
N TYR A 275 -3.71 3.17 -15.40
CA TYR A 275 -5.02 3.74 -15.09
C TYR A 275 -4.93 5.00 -14.21
N TYR A 276 -4.16 4.94 -13.11
CA TYR A 276 -4.14 6.02 -12.12
C TYR A 276 -3.19 7.16 -12.45
N MET A 277 -2.09 6.89 -13.14
CA MET A 277 -0.99 7.85 -13.29
C MET A 277 -0.78 8.32 -14.71
N THR A 278 -1.10 7.50 -15.72
CA THR A 278 -0.79 7.78 -17.13
C THR A 278 -1.97 8.45 -17.82
N ARG A 279 -1.71 9.48 -18.62
CA ARG A 279 -2.73 10.12 -19.45
C ARG A 279 -3.27 9.12 -20.48
N PRO A 280 -4.57 9.11 -20.75
CA PRO A 280 -5.19 8.10 -21.62
C PRO A 280 -4.51 7.94 -22.99
N GLU A 281 -4.09 9.05 -23.60
CA GLU A 281 -3.43 9.08 -24.91
C GLU A 281 -2.05 8.42 -24.93
N TYR A 282 -1.41 8.25 -23.76
CA TYR A 282 -0.09 7.63 -23.64
C TYR A 282 -0.11 6.22 -23.04
N GLN A 283 -1.26 5.70 -22.61
CA GLN A 283 -1.33 4.39 -21.93
C GLN A 283 -0.77 3.24 -22.77
N ILE A 284 -1.10 3.19 -24.06
CA ILE A 284 -0.57 2.18 -24.99
C ILE A 284 0.95 2.35 -25.11
N HIS A 285 1.42 3.57 -25.32
CA HIS A 285 2.84 3.86 -25.48
C HIS A 285 3.66 3.49 -24.23
N VAL A 286 3.18 3.85 -23.04
CA VAL A 286 3.85 3.48 -21.78
C VAL A 286 3.86 1.97 -21.58
N ARG A 287 2.76 1.29 -21.93
CA ARG A 287 2.69 -0.19 -21.86
C ARG A 287 3.72 -0.81 -22.82
N GLU A 288 3.82 -0.34 -24.07
CA GLU A 288 4.82 -0.83 -25.02
C GLU A 288 6.24 -0.63 -24.49
N LYS A 289 6.57 0.55 -23.99
CA LYS A 289 7.88 0.85 -23.40
C LYS A 289 8.24 -0.09 -22.27
N ILE A 290 7.31 -0.46 -21.43
CA ILE A 290 7.58 -1.32 -20.28
C ILE A 290 7.61 -2.80 -20.69
N TYR A 291 6.60 -3.28 -21.44
CA TYR A 291 6.50 -4.71 -21.77
C TYR A 291 7.39 -5.14 -22.92
N LEU A 292 7.35 -4.40 -24.03
CA LEU A 292 7.98 -4.84 -25.27
C LEU A 292 9.45 -4.45 -25.31
N ASP A 293 9.76 -3.19 -24.97
CA ASP A 293 11.14 -2.69 -25.08
C ASP A 293 12.04 -3.23 -23.97
N ASN A 294 11.51 -3.56 -22.80
CA ASN A 294 12.27 -4.04 -21.67
C ASN A 294 12.08 -5.54 -21.40
N MET A 295 11.30 -6.21 -22.24
CA MET A 295 11.07 -7.65 -22.13
C MET A 295 10.85 -8.09 -20.67
N LEU A 296 9.95 -7.40 -19.97
CA LEU A 296 9.52 -7.85 -18.65
C LEU A 296 8.92 -9.24 -18.84
N ASP A 297 9.68 -10.25 -18.49
CA ASP A 297 9.21 -11.62 -18.39
C ASP A 297 8.13 -11.65 -17.31
N LEU A 298 6.90 -11.80 -17.77
CA LEU A 298 5.71 -11.86 -16.93
C LEU A 298 5.24 -13.30 -16.74
N PHE A 299 6.12 -14.25 -17.04
CA PHE A 299 5.86 -15.68 -17.02
C PHE A 299 6.30 -16.31 -15.69
#